data_4b70e18bc3a3e44484af7aaa439b232e
#
_entry.id   4b70e18bc3a3e44484af7aaa439b232e
#
_cell.length_a   1.000
_cell.length_b   1.000
_cell.length_c   1.000
_cell.angle_alpha   90.00
_cell.angle_beta   90.00
_cell.angle_gamma   90.00
#
_symmetry.space_group_name_H-M   'P 1'
#
loop_
_entity.id
_entity.type
_entity.pdbx_description
1 polymer ?
#
loop_
_entity_poly.entity_id
_entity_poly.type
_entity_poly.pdbx_seq_one_letter_code
_entity_poly.pdbx_strand_id
1 'polypeptide(L)'
;MARLIPLVKLVPRLHIPAIMLDPITANLGRYMDLLSARQKLVASNIANADTPGYKTQDIDFQFEFMSLAKGQPPQTIQPDGLAEKPDGNNVSVDREARLLAENAIRFNLASTLVRGQLKAVRSAIEEGKTS
;
A
#
# COMPACT_ATOMS: atom_id res chain seq x y z
N MET A 1 -7.85 11.63 -58.50
CA MET A 1 -6.95 10.68 -57.80
C MET A 1 -7.44 10.52 -56.38
N ALA A 2 -8.14 9.44 -56.09
CA ALA A 2 -8.58 9.14 -54.73
C ALA A 2 -7.41 8.57 -53.90
N ARG A 3 -7.02 9.26 -52.85
CA ARG A 3 -6.05 8.71 -51.90
C ARG A 3 -6.76 7.63 -51.08
N LEU A 4 -6.35 6.38 -51.31
CA LEU A 4 -6.68 5.26 -50.45
C LEU A 4 -6.09 5.53 -49.06
N ILE A 5 -6.94 5.89 -48.11
CA ILE A 5 -6.60 5.93 -46.70
C ILE A 5 -6.45 4.48 -46.23
N PRO A 6 -5.29 4.07 -45.71
CA PRO A 6 -5.15 2.68 -45.25
C PRO A 6 -6.12 2.42 -44.09
N LEU A 7 -6.95 1.40 -44.27
CA LEU A 7 -7.95 0.89 -43.31
C LEU A 7 -7.37 0.44 -41.96
N VAL A 8 -6.07 0.54 -41.77
CA VAL A 8 -5.36 0.09 -40.58
C VAL A 8 -5.58 1.04 -39.36
N LYS A 9 -6.20 2.21 -39.53
CA LYS A 9 -6.40 3.20 -38.46
C LYS A 9 -7.72 3.11 -37.72
N LEU A 10 -8.56 2.11 -37.98
CA LEU A 10 -9.86 1.99 -37.33
C LEU A 10 -10.00 0.70 -36.51
N VAL A 11 -8.93 0.29 -35.83
CA VAL A 11 -9.10 -0.65 -34.73
C VAL A 11 -9.28 0.22 -33.47
N PRO A 12 -10.50 0.26 -32.89
CA PRO A 12 -10.62 0.89 -31.59
C PRO A 12 -9.70 0.08 -30.65
N ARG A 13 -8.65 0.73 -30.16
CA ARG A 13 -7.91 0.19 -29.02
C ARG A 13 -8.96 -0.01 -27.92
N LEU A 14 -9.38 -1.26 -27.73
CA LEU A 14 -10.13 -1.68 -26.57
C LEU A 14 -9.28 -1.41 -25.32
N HIS A 15 -9.41 -0.19 -24.80
CA HIS A 15 -8.75 0.29 -23.57
C HIS A 15 -9.53 -0.11 -22.31
N ILE A 16 -10.49 -1.04 -22.45
CA ILE A 16 -11.48 -1.36 -21.43
C ILE A 16 -10.90 -2.12 -20.22
N PRO A 17 -9.92 -3.05 -20.32
CA PRO A 17 -9.42 -3.74 -19.13
C PRO A 17 -8.54 -2.87 -18.22
N ALA A 18 -7.76 -1.96 -18.77
CA ALA A 18 -6.86 -1.11 -17.99
C ALA A 18 -7.61 -0.13 -17.10
N ILE A 19 -8.73 0.44 -17.55
CA ILE A 19 -9.51 1.42 -16.81
C ILE A 19 -10.23 0.80 -15.60
N MET A 20 -10.62 -0.48 -15.66
CA MET A 20 -11.30 -1.16 -14.55
C MET A 20 -10.34 -1.73 -13.48
N LEU A 21 -9.11 -2.06 -13.87
CA LEU A 21 -8.10 -2.61 -12.95
C LEU A 21 -7.26 -1.52 -12.27
N ASP A 22 -7.20 -0.34 -12.86
CA ASP A 22 -6.38 0.77 -12.40
C ASP A 22 -6.72 1.23 -10.95
N PRO A 23 -8.01 1.41 -10.55
CA PRO A 23 -8.34 1.83 -9.19
C PRO A 23 -7.98 0.78 -8.12
N ILE A 24 -8.19 -0.51 -8.42
CA ILE A 24 -7.91 -1.60 -7.47
C ILE A 24 -6.40 -1.73 -7.28
N THR A 25 -5.65 -1.76 -8.35
CA THR A 25 -4.19 -1.85 -8.32
C THR A 25 -3.58 -0.64 -7.64
N ALA A 26 -4.07 0.57 -7.93
CA ALA A 26 -3.64 1.79 -7.28
C ALA A 26 -3.94 1.77 -5.76
N ASN A 27 -5.13 1.31 -5.36
CA ASN A 27 -5.49 1.21 -3.94
C ASN A 27 -4.65 0.16 -3.20
N LEU A 28 -4.36 -0.99 -3.84
CA LEU A 28 -3.46 -2.00 -3.28
C LEU A 28 -2.04 -1.47 -3.13
N GLY A 29 -1.54 -0.73 -4.13
CA GLY A 29 -0.24 -0.08 -4.05
C GLY A 29 -0.15 0.89 -2.86
N ARG A 30 -1.14 1.75 -2.70
CA ARG A 30 -1.23 2.68 -1.56
C ARG A 30 -1.31 1.96 -0.21
N TYR A 31 -2.08 0.89 -0.15
CA TYR A 31 -2.16 0.06 1.05
C TYR A 31 -0.80 -0.52 1.42
N MET A 32 -0.05 -1.02 0.45
CA MET A 32 1.30 -1.54 0.66
C MET A 32 2.29 -0.43 1.07
N ASP A 33 2.16 0.77 0.53
CA ASP A 33 2.97 1.93 0.93
C ASP A 33 2.73 2.31 2.39
N LEU A 34 1.47 2.31 2.83
CA LEU A 34 1.11 2.55 4.24
C LEU A 34 1.66 1.46 5.17
N LEU A 35 1.55 0.20 4.79
CA LEU A 35 2.13 -0.91 5.55
C LEU A 35 3.65 -0.76 5.66
N SER A 36 4.31 -0.36 4.59
CA SER A 36 5.75 -0.10 4.58
C SER A 36 6.13 1.08 5.47
N ALA A 37 5.36 2.17 5.44
CA ALA A 37 5.57 3.32 6.32
C ALA A 37 5.40 2.93 7.79
N ARG A 38 4.35 2.19 8.14
CA ARG A 38 4.13 1.69 9.51
C ARG A 38 5.24 0.76 9.95
N GLN A 39 5.73 -0.10 9.05
CA GLN A 39 6.85 -1.00 9.35
C GLN A 39 8.12 -0.25 9.77
N LYS A 40 8.42 0.87 9.12
CA LYS A 40 9.57 1.72 9.49
C LYS A 40 9.40 2.34 10.87
N LEU A 41 8.18 2.77 11.22
CA LEU A 41 7.88 3.29 12.55
C LEU A 41 7.99 2.23 13.63
N VAL A 42 7.45 1.03 13.39
CA VAL A 42 7.57 -0.11 14.30
C VAL A 42 9.05 -0.46 14.54
N ALA A 43 9.87 -0.53 13.50
CA ALA A 43 11.29 -0.79 13.62
C ALA A 43 12.02 0.32 14.43
N SER A 44 11.67 1.58 14.19
CA SER A 44 12.20 2.71 14.93
C SER A 44 11.79 2.66 16.41
N ASN A 45 10.54 2.35 16.71
CA ASN A 45 10.04 2.22 18.08
C ASN A 45 10.80 1.11 18.82
N ILE A 46 10.97 -0.06 18.21
CA ILE A 46 11.73 -1.17 18.82
C ILE A 46 13.17 -0.76 19.06
N ALA A 47 13.82 -0.14 18.09
CA ALA A 47 15.20 0.32 18.23
C ALA A 47 15.39 1.36 19.36
N ASN A 48 14.36 2.13 19.68
CA ASN A 48 14.36 3.17 20.71
C ASN A 48 13.63 2.75 22.00
N ALA A 49 13.36 1.45 22.21
CA ALA A 49 12.64 0.95 23.37
C ALA A 49 13.33 1.27 24.70
N ASP A 50 14.65 1.45 24.67
CA ASP A 50 15.46 1.81 25.84
C ASP A 50 15.99 3.26 25.81
N THR A 51 15.57 4.06 24.84
CA THR A 51 15.96 5.48 24.74
C THR A 51 15.12 6.30 25.72
N PRO A 52 15.73 6.99 26.70
CA PRO A 52 15.00 7.81 27.66
C PRO A 52 14.14 8.88 26.96
N GLY A 53 12.89 9.03 27.40
CA GLY A 53 11.96 10.03 26.88
C GLY A 53 11.41 9.77 25.48
N TYR A 54 11.78 8.66 24.83
CA TYR A 54 11.26 8.34 23.49
C TYR A 54 9.77 8.05 23.53
N LYS A 55 9.03 8.65 22.62
CA LYS A 55 7.59 8.45 22.45
C LYS A 55 7.31 7.61 21.21
N THR A 56 6.51 6.57 21.39
CA THR A 56 6.06 5.69 20.32
C THR A 56 5.43 6.49 19.18
N GLN A 57 5.80 6.16 17.95
CA GLN A 57 5.26 6.76 16.74
C GLN A 57 4.45 5.72 15.98
N ASP A 58 3.30 6.12 15.46
CA ASP A 58 2.46 5.28 14.61
C ASP A 58 1.78 6.14 13.55
N ILE A 59 0.97 5.54 12.71
CA ILE A 59 0.07 6.24 11.77
C ILE A 59 -1.37 5.82 12.08
N ASP A 60 -2.32 6.74 11.94
CA ASP A 60 -3.73 6.38 11.89
C ASP A 60 -4.02 5.71 10.54
N PHE A 61 -3.87 4.40 10.52
CA PHE A 61 -3.91 3.62 9.29
C PHE A 61 -5.24 3.79 8.54
N GLN A 62 -6.37 3.83 9.26
CA GLN A 62 -7.68 3.98 8.65
C GLN A 62 -7.85 5.38 8.06
N PHE A 63 -7.51 6.40 8.81
CA PHE A 63 -7.59 7.78 8.34
C PHE A 63 -6.69 8.00 7.13
N GLU A 64 -5.44 7.55 7.20
CA GLU A 64 -4.47 7.69 6.11
C GLU A 64 -4.89 6.91 4.86
N PHE A 65 -5.43 5.69 5.02
CA PHE A 65 -5.95 4.91 3.90
C PHE A 65 -7.12 5.59 3.21
N MET A 66 -8.05 6.18 3.97
CA MET A 66 -9.20 6.92 3.42
C MET A 66 -8.79 8.27 2.83
N SER A 67 -7.73 8.90 3.33
CA SER A 67 -7.22 10.21 2.89
C SER A 67 -6.31 10.13 1.67
N LEU A 68 -5.94 8.95 1.23
CA LEU A 68 -4.92 8.68 0.21
C LEU A 68 -5.19 9.27 -1.18
N ALA A 69 -6.36 9.82 -1.40
CA ALA A 69 -6.66 10.56 -2.64
C ALA A 69 -5.77 11.82 -2.83
N LYS A 70 -5.01 12.23 -1.81
CA LYS A 70 -4.26 13.50 -1.80
C LYS A 70 -2.77 13.39 -2.11
N GLY A 71 -2.21 12.18 -2.27
CA GLY A 71 -0.81 11.99 -2.65
C GLY A 71 0.24 12.51 -1.64
N GLN A 72 -0.16 12.80 -0.41
CA GLN A 72 0.74 13.26 0.65
C GLN A 72 1.30 12.05 1.45
N PRO A 73 2.51 12.17 2.01
CA PRO A 73 3.03 11.14 2.91
C PRO A 73 2.13 11.02 4.15
N PRO A 74 2.00 9.80 4.73
CA PRO A 74 1.17 9.60 5.90
C PRO A 74 1.67 10.41 7.09
N GLN A 75 0.73 10.97 7.85
CA GLN A 75 1.05 11.71 9.06
C GLN A 75 1.36 10.75 10.21
N THR A 76 2.40 11.07 10.95
CA THR A 76 2.79 10.34 12.16
C THR A 76 2.03 10.87 13.36
N ILE A 77 1.51 9.96 14.17
CA ILE A 77 0.83 10.26 15.44
C ILE A 77 1.55 9.60 16.61
N GLN A 78 1.35 10.11 17.81
CA GLN A 78 1.69 9.42 19.05
C GLN A 78 0.43 8.74 19.59
N PRO A 79 0.38 7.40 19.63
CA PRO A 79 -0.80 6.69 20.14
C PRO A 79 -1.07 7.02 21.60
N ASP A 80 -2.34 7.25 21.92
CA ASP A 80 -2.77 7.47 23.30
C ASP A 80 -2.82 6.17 24.12
N GLY A 81 -2.82 6.30 25.44
CA GLY A 81 -3.06 5.19 26.37
C GLY A 81 -1.90 4.21 26.54
N LEU A 82 -0.71 4.54 26.06
CA LEU A 82 0.48 3.72 26.29
C LEU A 82 1.07 3.99 27.67
N ALA A 83 1.42 2.91 28.40
CA ALA A 83 2.09 3.01 29.68
C ALA A 83 3.48 3.64 29.52
N GLU A 84 3.76 4.62 30.35
CA GLU A 84 5.04 5.34 30.37
C GLU A 84 5.94 4.79 31.47
N LYS A 85 7.20 4.52 31.13
CA LYS A 85 8.24 4.12 32.08
C LYS A 85 8.73 5.36 32.88
N PRO A 86 9.44 5.15 34.02
CA PRO A 86 9.96 6.26 34.80
C PRO A 86 10.87 7.23 34.04
N ASP A 87 11.55 6.77 32.98
CA ASP A 87 12.39 7.58 32.10
C ASP A 87 11.62 8.36 31.02
N GLY A 88 10.29 8.24 31.01
CA GLY A 88 9.42 8.87 30.02
C GLY A 88 9.25 8.10 28.71
N ASN A 89 9.88 6.94 28.55
CA ASN A 89 9.72 6.07 27.38
C ASN A 89 8.39 5.33 27.47
N ASN A 90 7.59 5.33 26.38
CA ASN A 90 6.31 4.63 26.33
C ASN A 90 6.26 3.53 25.26
N VAL A 91 7.41 3.05 24.79
CA VAL A 91 7.45 1.97 23.81
C VAL A 91 7.05 0.65 24.48
N SER A 92 6.02 0.00 23.94
CA SER A 92 5.64 -1.36 24.30
C SER A 92 6.17 -2.33 23.24
N VAL A 93 7.24 -3.03 23.55
CA VAL A 93 7.85 -4.01 22.63
C VAL A 93 6.85 -5.10 22.22
N ASP A 94 5.99 -5.51 23.14
CA ASP A 94 4.94 -6.49 22.86
C ASP A 94 3.91 -5.97 21.85
N ARG A 95 3.51 -4.71 21.97
CA ARG A 95 2.65 -4.05 20.98
C ARG A 95 3.34 -3.98 19.62
N GLU A 96 4.58 -3.53 19.58
CA GLU A 96 5.33 -3.38 18.34
C GLU A 96 5.57 -4.75 17.65
N ALA A 97 5.84 -5.81 18.41
CA ALA A 97 5.98 -7.15 17.89
C ALA A 97 4.68 -7.68 17.24
N ARG A 98 3.53 -7.39 17.86
CA ARG A 98 2.22 -7.72 17.27
C ARG A 98 1.97 -6.94 15.97
N LEU A 99 2.27 -5.65 15.96
CA LEU A 99 2.15 -4.84 14.74
C LEU A 99 3.08 -5.31 13.63
N LEU A 100 4.28 -5.74 13.97
CA LEU A 100 5.23 -6.31 13.02
C LEU A 100 4.65 -7.55 12.33
N ALA A 101 4.11 -8.48 13.12
CA ALA A 101 3.49 -9.70 12.61
C ALA A 101 2.23 -9.39 11.78
N GLU A 102 1.38 -8.50 12.25
CA GLU A 102 0.17 -8.06 11.54
C GLU A 102 0.51 -7.42 10.20
N ASN A 103 1.49 -6.53 10.16
CA ASN A 103 1.94 -5.89 8.93
C ASN A 103 2.48 -6.91 7.92
N ALA A 104 3.24 -7.91 8.39
CA ALA A 104 3.77 -8.96 7.52
C ALA A 104 2.65 -9.77 6.86
N ILE A 105 1.63 -10.14 7.63
CA ILE A 105 0.46 -10.88 7.11
C ILE A 105 -0.29 -10.04 6.09
N ARG A 106 -0.58 -8.78 6.41
CA ARG A 106 -1.30 -7.85 5.52
C ARG A 106 -0.53 -7.58 4.24
N PHE A 107 0.79 -7.39 4.33
CA PHE A 107 1.65 -7.17 3.17
C PHE A 107 1.69 -8.39 2.25
N ASN A 108 1.80 -9.59 2.80
CA ASN A 108 1.75 -10.83 2.03
C ASN A 108 0.40 -11.00 1.31
N LEU A 109 -0.70 -10.70 1.99
CA LEU A 109 -2.03 -10.76 1.39
C LEU A 109 -2.16 -9.75 0.23
N ALA A 110 -1.79 -8.49 0.45
CA ALA A 110 -1.83 -7.45 -0.57
C ALA A 110 -0.94 -7.81 -1.77
N SER A 111 0.26 -8.31 -1.53
CA SER A 111 1.19 -8.78 -2.57
C SER A 111 0.61 -9.93 -3.40
N THR A 112 -0.09 -10.86 -2.76
CA THR A 112 -0.78 -11.97 -3.44
C THR A 112 -1.91 -11.44 -4.33
N LEU A 113 -2.69 -10.48 -3.84
CA LEU A 113 -3.75 -9.85 -4.62
C LEU A 113 -3.21 -9.10 -5.83
N VAL A 114 -2.13 -8.32 -5.68
CA VAL A 114 -1.47 -7.64 -6.80
C VAL A 114 -1.00 -8.63 -7.86
N ARG A 115 -0.35 -9.72 -7.46
CA ARG A 115 0.09 -10.76 -8.40
C ARG A 115 -1.09 -11.40 -9.12
N GLY A 116 -2.21 -11.64 -8.43
CA GLY A 116 -3.44 -12.15 -9.03
C GLY A 116 -3.99 -11.21 -10.09
N GLN A 117 -4.03 -9.90 -9.81
CA GLN A 117 -4.47 -8.88 -10.77
C GLN A 117 -3.56 -8.83 -12.00
N LEU A 118 -2.24 -8.84 -11.81
CA LEU A 118 -1.28 -8.84 -12.92
C LEU A 118 -1.41 -10.10 -13.78
N LYS A 119 -1.65 -11.26 -13.17
CA LYS A 119 -1.90 -12.51 -13.90
C LYS A 119 -3.19 -12.43 -14.73
N ALA A 120 -4.26 -11.87 -14.19
CA ALA A 120 -5.52 -11.69 -14.89
C ALA A 120 -5.36 -10.74 -16.09
N VAL A 121 -4.64 -9.65 -15.94
CA VAL A 121 -4.33 -8.73 -17.05
C VAL A 121 -3.52 -9.42 -18.15
N ARG A 122 -2.51 -10.18 -17.78
CA ARG A 122 -1.69 -10.93 -18.74
C ARG A 122 -2.54 -11.94 -19.53
N SER A 123 -3.39 -12.71 -18.86
CA SER A 123 -4.29 -13.66 -19.50
C SER A 123 -5.25 -12.98 -20.48
N ALA A 124 -5.83 -11.83 -20.09
CA ALA A 124 -6.71 -11.07 -20.96
C ALA A 124 -5.99 -10.54 -22.22
N ILE A 125 -4.73 -10.12 -22.08
CA ILE A 125 -3.89 -9.68 -23.22
C ILE A 125 -3.58 -10.85 -24.15
N GLU A 126 -3.25 -12.01 -23.60
CA GLU A 126 -2.96 -13.23 -24.39
C GLU A 126 -4.18 -13.72 -25.14
N GLU A 127 -5.36 -13.77 -24.53
CA GLU A 127 -6.63 -14.12 -25.17
C GLU A 127 -6.99 -13.13 -26.29
N GLY A 128 -6.74 -11.85 -26.12
CA GLY A 128 -6.97 -10.84 -27.15
C GLY A 128 -6.04 -10.94 -28.36
N LYS A 129 -4.90 -11.65 -28.25
CA LYS A 129 -3.97 -11.88 -29.38
C LYS A 129 -4.34 -13.09 -30.24
N THR A 130 -5.16 -14.01 -29.73
CA THR A 130 -5.57 -15.25 -30.41
C THR A 130 -6.89 -15.11 -31.15
N SER A 131 -7.55 -13.97 -31.05
CA SER A 131 -8.74 -13.60 -31.84
C SER A 131 -8.34 -12.59 -32.90
#